data_0aefaf504e2d9ddab6b520a419787879
#
_entry.id   0aefaf504e2d9ddab6b520a419787879
#
_cell.length_a   1.000
_cell.length_b   1.000
_cell.length_c   1.000
_cell.angle_alpha   90.00
_cell.angle_beta   90.00
_cell.angle_gamma   90.00
#
_symmetry.space_group_name_H-M   'P 1'
#
loop_
_entity.id
_entity.type
_entity.pdbx_description
1 polymer ?
#
loop_
_entity_poly.entity_id
_entity_poly.type
_entity_poly.pdbx_seq_one_letter_code
_entity_poly.pdbx_strand_id
1 'polypeptide(L)'
;MPKVKVKAKHGARNRLVRRAKSIAIILGVLAVVAGILYGLASSPSIAYTERHLPDIDFTSLNPGQKRAALVEANADRCTCGCGMALAQCVATDMTCPVRTGNITKIRGMVQKALNSGGGS
;
A
#
# COMPACT_ATOMS: atom_id res chain seq x y z
N MET A 1 63.41 -34.05 -15.61
CA MET A 1 62.43 -33.82 -14.55
C MET A 1 61.34 -32.89 -15.11
N PRO A 2 60.13 -33.37 -15.29
CA PRO A 2 59.09 -32.49 -15.83
C PRO A 2 58.57 -31.57 -14.73
N LYS A 3 58.69 -30.26 -14.94
CA LYS A 3 58.09 -29.25 -14.06
C LYS A 3 56.58 -29.18 -14.35
N VAL A 4 55.77 -29.69 -13.45
CA VAL A 4 54.31 -29.66 -13.52
C VAL A 4 53.80 -28.21 -13.44
N LYS A 5 53.14 -27.75 -14.47
CA LYS A 5 52.53 -26.41 -14.54
C LYS A 5 51.22 -26.38 -13.72
N VAL A 6 51.29 -25.94 -12.47
CA VAL A 6 50.11 -25.80 -11.58
C VAL A 6 49.43 -24.38 -11.71
N LYS A 7 49.82 -23.57 -12.66
CA LYS A 7 49.36 -22.17 -12.77
C LYS A 7 48.00 -21.90 -13.43
N ALA A 8 47.39 -22.92 -14.05
CA ALA A 8 46.17 -22.72 -14.85
C ALA A 8 44.84 -22.75 -14.04
N LYS A 9 44.84 -23.32 -12.83
CA LYS A 9 43.62 -23.50 -12.03
C LYS A 9 43.18 -22.24 -11.28
N HIS A 10 44.09 -21.32 -10.94
CA HIS A 10 43.73 -20.09 -10.20
C HIS A 10 43.00 -19.04 -11.02
N GLY A 11 43.26 -18.93 -12.32
CA GLY A 11 42.61 -17.91 -13.18
C GLY A 11 41.13 -18.21 -13.47
N ALA A 12 40.78 -19.49 -13.64
CA ALA A 12 39.40 -19.90 -13.91
C ALA A 12 38.50 -19.71 -12.67
N ARG A 13 39.03 -20.03 -11.48
CA ARG A 13 38.31 -19.87 -10.22
C ARG A 13 38.01 -18.41 -9.89
N ASN A 14 38.93 -17.48 -10.17
CA ASN A 14 38.72 -16.06 -9.97
C ASN A 14 37.69 -15.45 -10.92
N ARG A 15 37.61 -15.93 -12.17
CA ARG A 15 36.58 -15.50 -13.13
C ARG A 15 35.19 -15.97 -12.73
N LEU A 16 35.06 -17.20 -12.21
CA LEU A 16 33.80 -17.74 -11.70
C LEU A 16 33.31 -16.97 -10.48
N VAL A 17 34.20 -16.67 -9.53
CA VAL A 17 33.86 -15.89 -8.32
C VAL A 17 33.43 -14.45 -8.68
N ARG A 18 34.11 -13.80 -9.65
CA ARG A 18 33.70 -12.47 -10.12
C ARG A 18 32.33 -12.49 -10.79
N ARG A 19 32.05 -13.48 -11.63
CA ARG A 19 30.73 -13.65 -12.26
C ARG A 19 29.63 -13.94 -11.22
N ALA A 20 29.91 -14.79 -10.23
CA ALA A 20 28.96 -15.07 -9.16
C ALA A 20 28.63 -13.83 -8.33
N LYS A 21 29.64 -12.99 -8.02
CA LYS A 21 29.41 -11.70 -7.33
C LYS A 21 28.57 -10.73 -8.16
N SER A 22 28.81 -10.62 -9.45
CA SER A 22 28.02 -9.75 -10.33
C SER A 22 26.56 -10.21 -10.43
N ILE A 23 26.33 -11.51 -10.55
CA ILE A 23 24.98 -12.10 -10.57
C ILE A 23 24.27 -11.86 -9.26
N ALA A 24 24.93 -12.03 -8.12
CA ALA A 24 24.35 -11.78 -6.80
C ALA A 24 23.95 -10.30 -6.62
N ILE A 25 24.75 -9.35 -7.11
CA ILE A 25 24.42 -7.92 -7.07
C ILE A 25 23.20 -7.62 -7.94
N ILE A 26 23.15 -8.16 -9.16
CA ILE A 26 22.02 -7.95 -10.08
C ILE A 26 20.73 -8.51 -9.48
N LEU A 27 20.77 -9.71 -8.92
CA LEU A 27 19.61 -10.32 -8.26
C LEU A 27 19.16 -9.50 -7.03
N GLY A 28 20.11 -8.99 -6.25
CA GLY A 28 19.81 -8.11 -5.12
C GLY A 28 19.10 -6.82 -5.54
N VAL A 29 19.61 -6.16 -6.59
CA VAL A 29 19.00 -4.94 -7.13
C VAL A 29 17.59 -5.24 -7.68
N LEU A 30 17.41 -6.33 -8.42
CA LEU A 30 16.10 -6.73 -8.94
C LEU A 30 15.10 -7.02 -7.82
N ALA A 31 15.52 -7.65 -6.75
CA ALA A 31 14.67 -7.92 -5.59
C ALA A 31 14.22 -6.63 -4.90
N VAL A 32 15.12 -5.64 -4.74
CA VAL A 32 14.79 -4.33 -4.17
C VAL A 32 13.81 -3.58 -5.06
N VAL A 33 14.06 -3.52 -6.37
CA VAL A 33 13.16 -2.86 -7.33
C VAL A 33 11.78 -3.53 -7.35
N ALA A 34 11.72 -4.86 -7.36
CA ALA A 34 10.47 -5.60 -7.31
C ALA A 34 9.71 -5.33 -5.99
N GLY A 35 10.41 -5.25 -4.86
CA GLY A 35 9.82 -4.91 -3.56
C GLY A 35 9.22 -3.50 -3.54
N ILE A 36 9.91 -2.51 -4.12
CA ILE A 36 9.41 -1.14 -4.23
C ILE A 36 8.17 -1.09 -5.13
N LEU A 37 8.22 -1.71 -6.30
CA LEU A 37 7.09 -1.75 -7.25
C LEU A 37 5.88 -2.47 -6.64
N TYR A 38 6.10 -3.56 -5.94
CA TYR A 38 5.03 -4.27 -5.23
C TYR A 38 4.41 -3.41 -4.12
N GLY A 39 5.24 -2.71 -3.33
CA GLY A 39 4.77 -1.80 -2.29
C GLY A 39 3.93 -0.65 -2.84
N LEU A 40 4.34 -0.05 -3.97
CA LEU A 40 3.59 1.01 -4.65
C LEU A 40 2.27 0.49 -5.25
N ALA A 41 2.29 -0.69 -5.87
CA ALA A 41 1.10 -1.31 -6.46
C ALA A 41 0.08 -1.77 -5.39
N SER A 42 0.55 -2.14 -4.21
CA SER A 42 -0.28 -2.59 -3.09
C SER A 42 -0.76 -1.44 -2.19
N SER A 43 -0.35 -0.19 -2.48
CA SER A 43 -0.83 0.96 -1.71
C SER A 43 -2.31 1.19 -1.98
N PRO A 44 -3.17 1.16 -0.96
CA PRO A 44 -4.60 1.43 -1.14
C PRO A 44 -4.78 2.86 -1.65
N SER A 45 -5.48 2.99 -2.77
CA SER A 45 -5.78 4.29 -3.38
C SER A 45 -6.92 4.97 -2.62
N ILE A 46 -6.72 6.23 -2.25
CA ILE A 46 -7.75 7.09 -1.68
C ILE A 46 -8.25 7.98 -2.82
N ALA A 47 -9.31 7.54 -3.50
CA ALA A 47 -9.93 8.30 -4.59
C ALA A 47 -10.79 9.47 -4.06
N TYR A 48 -11.50 9.23 -2.95
CA TYR A 48 -12.36 10.20 -2.29
C TYR A 48 -11.76 10.60 -0.95
N THR A 49 -11.37 11.87 -0.85
CA THR A 49 -10.75 12.47 0.34
C THR A 49 -11.79 13.17 1.22
N GLU A 50 -11.37 13.72 2.35
CA GLU A 50 -12.23 14.52 3.25
C GLU A 50 -12.95 15.67 2.53
N ARG A 51 -12.35 16.24 1.47
CA ARG A 51 -12.97 17.33 0.68
C ARG A 51 -14.23 16.89 -0.06
N HIS A 52 -14.35 15.61 -0.37
CA HIS A 52 -15.49 15.02 -1.05
C HIS A 52 -16.57 14.53 -0.07
N LEU A 53 -16.32 14.61 1.24
CA LEU A 53 -17.15 14.09 2.30
C LEU A 53 -17.48 15.20 3.34
N PRO A 54 -18.15 16.30 2.92
CA PRO A 54 -18.39 17.46 3.79
C PRO A 54 -19.28 17.15 5.00
N ASP A 55 -20.08 16.08 4.92
CA ASP A 55 -20.98 15.66 6.01
C ASP A 55 -20.27 14.91 7.14
N ILE A 56 -18.95 14.71 7.03
CA ILE A 56 -18.15 13.91 7.97
C ILE A 56 -16.98 14.75 8.47
N ASP A 57 -16.87 14.87 9.77
CA ASP A 57 -15.79 15.61 10.40
C ASP A 57 -14.54 14.72 10.61
N PHE A 58 -13.46 15.11 9.96
CA PHE A 58 -12.13 14.49 10.08
C PHE A 58 -11.13 15.35 10.84
N THR A 59 -11.55 16.50 11.38
CA THR A 59 -10.63 17.49 11.98
C THR A 59 -9.99 17.00 13.27
N SER A 60 -10.66 16.12 14.00
CA SER A 60 -10.17 15.52 15.25
C SER A 60 -9.12 14.42 15.02
N LEU A 61 -8.90 13.99 13.79
CA LEU A 61 -7.95 12.93 13.43
C LEU A 61 -6.57 13.49 13.10
N ASN A 62 -5.53 12.81 13.58
CA ASN A 62 -4.19 13.05 13.05
C ASN A 62 -4.05 12.52 11.61
N PRO A 63 -2.99 12.91 10.85
CA PRO A 63 -2.85 12.51 9.45
C PRO A 63 -2.89 10.99 9.21
N GLY A 64 -2.33 10.18 10.12
CA GLY A 64 -2.33 8.73 10.03
C GLY A 64 -3.71 8.13 10.24
N GLN A 65 -4.43 8.59 11.26
CA GLN A 65 -5.80 8.18 11.57
C GLN A 65 -6.77 8.58 10.44
N LYS A 66 -6.62 9.81 9.91
CA LYS A 66 -7.40 10.29 8.77
C LYS A 66 -7.19 9.40 7.55
N ARG A 67 -5.93 9.09 7.24
CA ARG A 67 -5.61 8.17 6.14
C ARG A 67 -6.24 6.80 6.34
N ALA A 68 -6.17 6.23 7.53
CA ALA A 68 -6.75 4.92 7.84
C ALA A 68 -8.27 4.91 7.63
N ALA A 69 -8.99 5.90 8.16
CA ALA A 69 -10.43 6.03 7.99
C ALA A 69 -10.83 6.23 6.51
N LEU A 70 -10.09 7.04 5.75
CA LEU A 70 -10.34 7.27 4.33
C LEU A 70 -10.05 6.02 3.48
N VAL A 71 -9.00 5.26 3.79
CA VAL A 71 -8.71 3.98 3.12
C VAL A 71 -9.85 3.00 3.33
N GLU A 72 -10.33 2.86 4.55
CA GLU A 72 -11.45 1.97 4.89
C GLU A 72 -12.73 2.39 4.15
N ALA A 73 -13.06 3.70 4.14
CA ALA A 73 -14.24 4.24 3.44
C ALA A 73 -14.17 4.09 1.91
N ASN A 74 -12.97 4.14 1.32
CA ASN A 74 -12.77 3.92 -0.12
C ASN A 74 -12.72 2.44 -0.51
N ALA A 75 -12.38 1.55 0.42
CA ALA A 75 -12.34 0.10 0.18
C ALA A 75 -13.69 -0.58 0.40
N ASP A 76 -14.49 -0.07 1.34
CA ASP A 76 -15.80 -0.64 1.66
C ASP A 76 -16.84 -0.28 0.59
N ARG A 77 -17.87 -1.10 0.46
CA ARG A 77 -18.90 -0.96 -0.58
C ARG A 77 -20.21 -0.44 -0.02
N CYS A 78 -20.89 0.36 -0.85
CA CYS A 78 -22.26 0.79 -0.59
C CYS A 78 -23.21 -0.42 -0.60
N THR A 79 -24.13 -0.46 0.36
CA THR A 79 -25.10 -1.55 0.52
C THR A 79 -26.34 -1.42 -0.39
N CYS A 80 -26.45 -0.35 -1.18
CA CYS A 80 -27.59 -0.14 -2.09
C CYS A 80 -27.58 -1.04 -3.35
N GLY A 81 -26.49 -1.80 -3.57
CA GLY A 81 -26.32 -2.64 -4.77
C GLY A 81 -25.78 -1.90 -5.99
N CYS A 82 -25.42 -0.62 -5.88
CA CYS A 82 -24.86 0.19 -6.97
C CYS A 82 -23.42 -0.20 -7.37
N GLY A 83 -22.72 -0.99 -6.55
CA GLY A 83 -21.33 -1.41 -6.78
C GLY A 83 -20.27 -0.34 -6.50
N MET A 84 -20.66 0.87 -6.12
CA MET A 84 -19.75 1.97 -5.78
C MET A 84 -19.07 1.74 -4.43
N ALA A 85 -17.87 2.33 -4.25
CA ALA A 85 -17.26 2.43 -2.94
C ALA A 85 -18.14 3.29 -2.01
N LEU A 86 -18.05 3.02 -0.70
CA LEU A 86 -18.85 3.72 0.31
C LEU A 86 -18.61 5.24 0.25
N ALA A 87 -17.34 5.67 0.21
CA ALA A 87 -16.98 7.07 0.08
C ALA A 87 -17.46 7.68 -1.25
N GLN A 88 -17.40 6.93 -2.36
CA GLN A 88 -17.91 7.35 -3.65
C GLN A 88 -19.41 7.60 -3.61
N CYS A 89 -20.18 6.66 -3.10
CA CYS A 89 -21.62 6.78 -3.00
C CYS A 89 -22.02 8.03 -2.19
N VAL A 90 -21.41 8.26 -1.04
CA VAL A 90 -21.68 9.44 -0.21
C VAL A 90 -21.31 10.74 -0.91
N ALA A 91 -20.19 10.74 -1.66
CA ALA A 91 -19.68 11.93 -2.34
C ALA A 91 -20.49 12.30 -3.60
N THR A 92 -20.99 11.32 -4.34
CA THR A 92 -21.53 11.55 -5.70
C THR A 92 -23.03 11.27 -5.85
N ASP A 93 -23.60 10.39 -5.03
CA ASP A 93 -25.01 10.01 -5.11
C ASP A 93 -25.84 10.60 -3.97
N MET A 94 -26.36 11.78 -4.20
CA MET A 94 -27.22 12.50 -3.25
C MET A 94 -28.61 11.83 -3.11
N THR A 95 -28.99 10.99 -4.04
CA THR A 95 -30.31 10.33 -4.10
C THR A 95 -30.30 8.90 -3.57
N CYS A 96 -29.11 8.38 -3.17
CA CYS A 96 -28.97 7.03 -2.64
C CYS A 96 -29.86 6.83 -1.39
N PRO A 97 -30.76 5.83 -1.39
CA PRO A 97 -31.71 5.63 -0.28
C PRO A 97 -31.02 5.23 1.03
N VAL A 98 -29.80 4.70 0.97
CA VAL A 98 -29.00 4.33 2.14
C VAL A 98 -27.88 5.32 2.45
N ARG A 99 -27.88 6.52 1.82
CA ARG A 99 -26.82 7.52 1.98
C ARG A 99 -26.59 7.89 3.44
N THR A 100 -27.67 8.13 4.20
CA THR A 100 -27.57 8.46 5.63
C THR A 100 -26.94 7.34 6.45
N GLY A 101 -27.28 6.08 6.15
CA GLY A 101 -26.65 4.91 6.76
C GLY A 101 -25.16 4.80 6.43
N ASN A 102 -24.79 5.12 5.20
CA ASN A 102 -23.39 5.14 4.72
C ASN A 102 -22.58 6.24 5.42
N ILE A 103 -23.16 7.43 5.61
CA ILE A 103 -22.53 8.52 6.39
C ILE A 103 -22.29 8.06 7.83
N THR A 104 -23.29 7.43 8.46
CA THR A 104 -23.15 6.90 9.83
C THR A 104 -22.06 5.84 9.91
N LYS A 105 -21.93 4.99 8.91
CA LYS A 105 -20.89 3.97 8.81
C LYS A 105 -19.49 4.59 8.73
N ILE A 106 -19.30 5.63 7.89
CA ILE A 106 -18.01 6.33 7.78
C ILE A 106 -17.69 7.07 9.09
N ARG A 107 -18.66 7.68 9.75
CA ARG A 107 -18.48 8.26 11.10
C ARG A 107 -18.02 7.23 12.11
N GLY A 108 -18.52 5.99 12.03
CA GLY A 108 -18.02 4.88 12.85
C GLY A 108 -16.56 4.53 12.56
N MET A 109 -16.11 4.61 11.29
CA MET A 109 -14.70 4.43 10.92
C MET A 109 -13.81 5.55 11.48
N VAL A 110 -14.30 6.80 11.47
CA VAL A 110 -13.61 7.94 12.11
C VAL A 110 -13.45 7.70 13.62
N GLN A 111 -14.52 7.29 14.32
CA GLN A 111 -14.45 6.96 15.73
C GLN A 111 -13.50 5.80 16.05
N LYS A 112 -13.51 4.76 15.22
CA LYS A 112 -12.58 3.64 15.33
C LYS A 112 -11.12 4.11 15.17
N ALA A 113 -10.87 4.99 14.21
CA ALA A 113 -9.54 5.56 13.97
C ALA A 113 -9.07 6.43 15.15
N LEU A 114 -9.96 7.24 15.76
CA LEU A 114 -9.68 7.99 16.98
C LEU A 114 -9.25 7.07 18.13
N ASN A 115 -10.01 6.00 18.35
CA ASN A 115 -9.77 5.07 19.45
C ASN A 115 -8.49 4.24 19.26
N SER A 116 -8.11 3.94 18.01
CA SER A 116 -6.88 3.19 17.69
C SER A 116 -5.60 3.98 17.89
N GLY A 117 -5.66 5.31 17.92
CA GLY A 117 -4.52 6.19 18.18
C GLY A 117 -4.29 6.56 19.65
N GLY A 118 -5.18 6.18 20.55
CA GLY A 118 -5.10 6.49 21.98
C GLY A 118 -4.30 5.50 22.83
N GLY A 119 -3.64 4.53 22.22
CA GLY A 119 -2.85 3.50 22.89
C GLY A 119 -1.35 3.70 22.74
N SER A 120 -0.81 4.82 23.24
CA SER A 120 0.65 5.02 23.37
C SER A 120 0.95 5.52 24.76
#